data_4cb82fec5ea3cafcd056c875d99b02a4
#
_entry.id   4cb82fec5ea3cafcd056c875d99b02a4
#
_cell.length_a   1.000
_cell.length_b   1.000
_cell.length_c   1.000
_cell.angle_alpha   90.00
_cell.angle_beta   90.00
_cell.angle_gamma   90.00
#
_symmetry.space_group_name_H-M   'P 1'
#
loop_
_entity.id
_entity.type
_entity.pdbx_description
1 polymer ?
#
loop_
_entity_poly.entity_id
_entity_poly.type
_entity_poly.pdbx_seq_one_letter_code
_entity_poly.pdbx_strand_id
1 'polypeptide(L)'
;MIASALLALGLAACGGGGGDTPASGTTPPVSTTPTPTPTTPTPTDPTPTDPPTVAGTCDLPNFKQDLLTRINALRAAGASCGSSGTFPAVPAVGWNDKLTTAADGHALDMANKNYFSHDSQDGRSFSTRITNAGYSWSAAGENIAAGQPTVQAVMDAWRNSPGHCANLMSANFVDVGVSCRPAASSSNTYSKYWVMDLAKPR
;
A
#
# COMPACT_ATOMS: atom_id res chain seq x y z
N MET A 1 -18.24 -35.66 17.62
CA MET A 1 -18.49 -36.59 16.52
C MET A 1 -17.72 -36.00 15.35
N ILE A 2 -16.42 -36.30 15.18
CA ILE A 2 -15.84 -37.46 14.48
C ILE A 2 -16.38 -37.57 13.04
N ALA A 3 -15.53 -37.19 12.08
CA ALA A 3 -15.18 -38.02 10.96
C ALA A 3 -14.07 -37.37 10.13
N SER A 4 -12.93 -38.03 10.21
CA SER A 4 -11.78 -38.02 9.33
C SER A 4 -12.04 -38.81 8.05
N ALA A 5 -11.35 -38.48 6.93
CA ALA A 5 -10.88 -39.41 5.92
C ALA A 5 -9.91 -38.62 5.05
N LEU A 6 -8.67 -38.80 4.96
CA LEU A 6 -7.67 -39.82 4.59
C LEU A 6 -7.75 -40.34 3.15
N LEU A 7 -6.58 -40.13 2.49
CA LEU A 7 -5.89 -40.96 1.49
C LEU A 7 -6.33 -40.84 0.03
N ALA A 8 -5.41 -40.61 -0.94
CA ALA A 8 -4.45 -41.59 -1.42
C ALA A 8 -3.40 -41.01 -2.36
N LEU A 9 -2.21 -41.59 -2.25
CA LEU A 9 -1.01 -41.55 -3.08
C LEU A 9 -1.26 -42.07 -4.51
N GLY A 10 -0.44 -41.58 -5.46
CA GLY A 10 -0.24 -42.23 -6.74
C GLY A 10 1.12 -41.83 -7.33
N LEU A 11 2.15 -42.64 -7.05
CA LEU A 11 3.42 -42.68 -7.78
C LEU A 11 3.24 -43.48 -9.08
N ALA A 12 3.87 -43.04 -10.18
CA ALA A 12 4.38 -43.96 -11.18
C ALA A 12 5.54 -43.31 -11.94
N ALA A 13 6.62 -44.07 -11.96
CA ALA A 13 7.92 -43.82 -12.54
C ALA A 13 8.12 -44.57 -13.85
N CYS A 14 9.33 -44.42 -14.42
CA CYS A 14 10.00 -45.22 -15.49
C CYS A 14 9.77 -44.76 -16.93
N GLY A 15 10.80 -44.59 -17.74
CA GLY A 15 12.14 -45.07 -17.94
C GLY A 15 12.43 -44.86 -19.43
N GLY A 16 13.53 -44.51 -19.92
CA GLY A 16 14.75 -45.22 -20.09
C GLY A 16 15.12 -45.44 -21.57
N GLY A 17 16.39 -45.24 -21.92
CA GLY A 17 17.11 -45.84 -23.06
C GLY A 17 17.31 -44.88 -24.25
N GLY A 18 18.51 -44.50 -24.71
CA GLY A 18 19.79 -45.23 -24.87
C GLY A 18 20.07 -45.46 -26.34
N GLY A 19 21.28 -45.12 -26.83
CA GLY A 19 21.81 -45.72 -28.06
C GLY A 19 22.57 -44.73 -28.96
N ASP A 20 23.81 -44.49 -28.70
CA ASP A 20 25.03 -44.75 -29.51
C ASP A 20 25.20 -44.27 -30.96
N THR A 21 26.32 -43.58 -31.12
CA THR A 21 27.22 -43.19 -32.18
C THR A 21 27.55 -44.30 -33.24
N PRO A 22 28.40 -44.09 -34.35
CA PRO A 22 29.31 -43.01 -34.67
C PRO A 22 29.48 -42.60 -36.15
N ALA A 23 30.21 -41.50 -36.38
CA ALA A 23 31.24 -41.18 -37.38
C ALA A 23 31.04 -41.40 -38.89
N SER A 24 31.29 -40.37 -39.65
CA SER A 24 32.43 -40.28 -40.59
C SER A 24 32.42 -38.96 -41.36
N GLY A 25 33.62 -38.41 -41.47
CA GLY A 25 33.99 -37.15 -41.98
C GLY A 25 33.75 -36.88 -43.45
N THR A 26 33.64 -35.61 -43.74
CA THR A 26 33.94 -35.03 -45.07
C THR A 26 34.29 -33.54 -44.84
N THR A 27 35.45 -33.14 -45.34
CA THR A 27 36.03 -31.79 -45.33
C THR A 27 35.10 -30.80 -46.08
N PRO A 28 34.94 -29.55 -45.58
CA PRO A 28 34.12 -28.55 -46.17
C PRO A 28 34.83 -27.73 -47.26
N PRO A 29 34.13 -27.23 -48.28
CA PRO A 29 34.64 -26.22 -49.20
C PRO A 29 34.70 -24.85 -48.52
N VAL A 30 35.75 -24.11 -48.80
CA VAL A 30 35.98 -22.70 -48.39
C VAL A 30 34.87 -21.84 -48.91
N SER A 31 34.04 -21.30 -48.03
CA SER A 31 33.04 -20.31 -48.33
C SER A 31 33.56 -18.93 -47.98
N THR A 32 33.71 -18.09 -48.97
CA THR A 32 34.06 -16.69 -48.83
C THR A 32 32.94 -15.93 -48.12
N THR A 33 33.24 -15.49 -46.92
CA THR A 33 32.32 -14.67 -46.10
C THR A 33 32.18 -13.26 -46.70
N PRO A 34 30.98 -12.76 -47.01
CA PRO A 34 30.81 -11.36 -47.34
C PRO A 34 30.97 -10.50 -46.07
N THR A 35 31.75 -9.44 -46.19
CA THR A 35 31.94 -8.39 -45.18
C THR A 35 30.58 -7.81 -44.76
N PRO A 36 30.28 -7.76 -43.43
CA PRO A 36 29.04 -7.16 -42.98
C PRO A 36 29.06 -5.64 -43.20
N THR A 37 28.03 -5.15 -43.88
CA THR A 37 27.74 -3.73 -44.01
C THR A 37 27.44 -3.17 -42.60
N PRO A 38 27.99 -1.98 -42.22
CA PRO A 38 27.65 -1.39 -40.92
C PRO A 38 26.16 -0.98 -40.90
N THR A 39 25.38 -1.68 -40.10
CA THR A 39 24.02 -1.28 -39.77
C THR A 39 24.09 -0.14 -38.75
N THR A 40 23.60 1.02 -39.17
CA THR A 40 23.34 2.17 -38.29
C THR A 40 22.37 1.72 -37.19
N PRO A 41 22.69 1.92 -35.88
CA PRO A 41 21.74 1.59 -34.83
C PRO A 41 20.49 2.47 -34.96
N THR A 42 19.34 1.81 -35.07
CA THR A 42 18.03 2.47 -34.95
C THR A 42 17.97 3.15 -33.59
N PRO A 43 17.54 4.45 -33.50
CA PRO A 43 17.33 5.09 -32.22
C PRO A 43 16.29 4.27 -31.44
N THR A 44 16.71 3.73 -30.29
CA THR A 44 15.79 3.11 -29.32
C THR A 44 14.96 4.25 -28.74
N ASP A 45 13.68 4.24 -29.04
CA ASP A 45 12.69 5.12 -28.41
C ASP A 45 12.81 4.90 -26.87
N PRO A 46 12.97 5.99 -26.08
CA PRO A 46 13.06 5.82 -24.62
C PRO A 46 11.79 5.17 -24.14
N THR A 47 11.94 4.00 -23.50
CA THR A 47 10.85 3.35 -22.75
C THR A 47 10.16 4.39 -21.88
N PRO A 48 8.82 4.49 -21.90
CA PRO A 48 8.10 5.41 -21.02
C PRO A 48 8.55 5.14 -19.58
N THR A 49 9.23 6.11 -18.98
CA THR A 49 9.57 6.04 -17.56
C THR A 49 8.26 6.23 -16.80
N ASP A 50 7.81 5.21 -16.10
CA ASP A 50 6.69 5.36 -15.18
C ASP A 50 6.95 6.55 -14.25
N PRO A 51 5.93 7.37 -13.96
CA PRO A 51 6.10 8.48 -13.02
C PRO A 51 6.66 7.93 -11.70
N PRO A 52 7.59 8.66 -11.04
CA PRO A 52 8.19 8.19 -9.80
C PRO A 52 7.10 7.83 -8.79
N THR A 53 7.11 6.59 -8.32
CA THR A 53 6.20 6.12 -7.27
C THR A 53 6.45 6.94 -6.01
N VAL A 54 5.45 7.70 -5.58
CA VAL A 54 5.53 8.48 -4.35
C VAL A 54 5.27 7.52 -3.19
N ALA A 55 6.29 7.27 -2.37
CA ALA A 55 6.17 6.42 -1.20
C ALA A 55 4.99 6.83 -0.31
N GLY A 56 4.24 5.85 0.19
CA GLY A 56 3.11 6.12 1.09
C GLY A 56 1.80 6.53 0.40
N THR A 57 1.68 6.35 -0.92
CA THR A 57 0.46 6.71 -1.67
C THR A 57 -0.22 5.50 -2.35
N CYS A 58 0.32 4.28 -2.23
CA CYS A 58 -0.14 3.10 -2.98
C CYS A 58 -0.26 3.35 -4.50
N ASP A 59 0.57 4.24 -5.05
CA ASP A 59 0.55 4.68 -6.46
C ASP A 59 -0.79 5.29 -6.92
N LEU A 60 -1.57 5.79 -5.98
CA LEU A 60 -2.85 6.43 -6.29
C LEU A 60 -2.62 7.88 -6.75
N PRO A 61 -3.20 8.28 -7.89
CA PRO A 61 -3.01 9.63 -8.41
C PRO A 61 -3.67 10.66 -7.49
N ASN A 62 -3.08 11.86 -7.42
CA ASN A 62 -3.59 12.99 -6.64
C ASN A 62 -3.91 12.67 -5.17
N PHE A 63 -3.23 11.67 -4.59
CA PHE A 63 -3.49 11.08 -3.29
C PHE A 63 -3.77 12.12 -2.18
N LYS A 64 -2.82 13.02 -1.96
CA LYS A 64 -2.92 14.08 -0.94
C LYS A 64 -4.11 15.01 -1.19
N GLN A 65 -4.23 15.48 -2.44
CA GLN A 65 -5.27 16.44 -2.81
C GLN A 65 -6.67 15.83 -2.72
N ASP A 66 -6.84 14.60 -3.19
CA ASP A 66 -8.15 13.91 -3.16
C ASP A 66 -8.59 13.62 -1.71
N LEU A 67 -7.68 13.12 -0.85
CA LEU A 67 -7.95 12.91 0.56
C LEU A 67 -8.34 14.22 1.26
N LEU A 68 -7.53 15.26 1.12
CA LEU A 68 -7.76 16.53 1.81
C LEU A 68 -9.09 17.18 1.36
N THR A 69 -9.41 17.11 0.07
CA THR A 69 -10.67 17.59 -0.48
C THR A 69 -11.86 16.85 0.13
N ARG A 70 -11.82 15.51 0.20
CA ARG A 70 -12.91 14.69 0.74
C ARG A 70 -13.09 14.86 2.24
N ILE A 71 -11.97 14.89 2.99
CA ILE A 71 -12.00 15.13 4.44
C ILE A 71 -12.66 16.48 4.72
N ASN A 72 -12.22 17.54 4.03
CA ASN A 72 -12.70 18.89 4.28
C ASN A 72 -14.14 19.10 3.77
N ALA A 73 -14.54 18.43 2.69
CA ALA A 73 -15.94 18.42 2.25
C ALA A 73 -16.87 17.76 3.29
N LEU A 74 -16.46 16.61 3.88
CA LEU A 74 -17.21 15.97 4.97
C LEU A 74 -17.31 16.89 6.19
N ARG A 75 -16.18 17.50 6.60
CA ARG A 75 -16.11 18.41 7.76
C ARG A 75 -17.00 19.64 7.58
N ALA A 76 -17.04 20.21 6.37
CA ALA A 76 -17.89 21.37 6.05
C ALA A 76 -19.39 21.04 6.02
N ALA A 77 -19.74 19.81 5.64
CA ALA A 77 -21.12 19.38 5.58
C ALA A 77 -21.71 18.97 6.94
N GLY A 78 -20.87 18.61 7.91
CA GLY A 78 -21.33 17.89 9.09
C GLY A 78 -21.64 16.43 8.76
N ALA A 79 -21.77 15.57 9.76
CA ALA A 79 -22.05 14.17 9.55
C ALA A 79 -22.82 13.52 10.71
N SER A 80 -23.65 12.52 10.39
CA SER A 80 -24.11 11.55 11.36
C SER A 80 -23.13 10.38 11.39
N CYS A 81 -22.52 10.13 12.55
CA CYS A 81 -21.53 9.09 12.80
C CYS A 81 -22.11 7.89 13.56
N GLY A 82 -23.37 7.55 13.28
CA GLY A 82 -24.04 6.40 13.89
C GLY A 82 -24.07 6.48 15.42
N SER A 83 -23.57 5.46 16.12
CA SER A 83 -23.54 5.42 17.58
C SER A 83 -22.66 6.49 18.24
N SER A 84 -21.75 7.12 17.49
CA SER A 84 -20.93 8.24 17.98
C SER A 84 -21.65 9.59 17.91
N GLY A 85 -22.89 9.64 17.39
CA GLY A 85 -23.74 10.84 17.36
C GLY A 85 -23.64 11.62 16.06
N THR A 86 -24.24 12.83 16.08
CA THR A 86 -24.26 13.77 14.95
C THR A 86 -23.34 14.94 15.24
N PHE A 87 -22.50 15.27 14.29
CA PHE A 87 -21.52 16.35 14.36
C PHE A 87 -21.93 17.48 13.42
N PRO A 88 -21.97 18.73 13.89
CA PRO A 88 -22.16 19.88 13.01
C PRO A 88 -20.96 20.09 12.10
N ALA A 89 -21.05 21.01 11.16
CA ALA A 89 -19.91 21.48 10.39
C ALA A 89 -18.77 21.93 11.31
N VAL A 90 -17.53 21.55 10.97
CA VAL A 90 -16.32 21.90 11.70
C VAL A 90 -15.26 22.47 10.76
N PRO A 91 -14.27 23.25 11.27
CA PRO A 91 -13.21 23.84 10.45
C PRO A 91 -12.44 22.80 9.66
N ALA A 92 -11.94 23.20 8.50
CA ALA A 92 -11.06 22.37 7.67
C ALA A 92 -9.76 22.03 8.40
N VAL A 93 -9.18 20.86 8.07
CA VAL A 93 -7.83 20.47 8.50
C VAL A 93 -6.82 20.78 7.41
N GLY A 94 -5.58 21.07 7.81
CA GLY A 94 -4.42 21.20 6.95
C GLY A 94 -3.63 19.90 6.84
N TRP A 95 -2.89 19.74 5.74
CA TRP A 95 -1.98 18.61 5.60
C TRP A 95 -0.68 18.87 6.35
N ASN A 96 -0.19 17.86 7.08
CA ASN A 96 1.04 17.96 7.86
C ASN A 96 1.97 16.78 7.56
N ASP A 97 3.18 17.09 7.09
CA ASP A 97 4.13 16.07 6.65
C ASP A 97 4.71 15.24 7.83
N LYS A 98 4.75 15.78 9.05
CA LYS A 98 5.16 15.02 10.23
C LYS A 98 4.13 13.95 10.60
N LEU A 99 2.83 14.28 10.51
CA LEU A 99 1.76 13.31 10.66
C LEU A 99 1.78 12.27 9.54
N THR A 100 2.07 12.70 8.31
CA THR A 100 2.26 11.77 7.19
C THR A 100 3.43 10.81 7.46
N THR A 101 4.53 11.28 8.01
CA THR A 101 5.69 10.44 8.38
C THR A 101 5.33 9.41 9.44
N ALA A 102 4.57 9.79 10.48
CA ALA A 102 4.09 8.86 11.51
C ALA A 102 3.16 7.79 10.92
N ALA A 103 2.18 8.21 10.13
CA ALA A 103 1.23 7.35 9.43
C ALA A 103 1.94 6.38 8.48
N ASP A 104 2.94 6.88 7.72
CA ASP A 104 3.69 6.08 6.76
C ASP A 104 4.52 4.99 7.42
N GLY A 105 5.22 5.33 8.50
CA GLY A 105 5.97 4.36 9.27
C GLY A 105 5.10 3.23 9.83
N HIS A 106 3.88 3.52 10.25
CA HIS A 106 2.95 2.50 10.76
C HIS A 106 2.30 1.67 9.64
N ALA A 107 1.88 2.31 8.55
CA ALA A 107 1.35 1.60 7.40
C ALA A 107 2.38 0.61 6.82
N LEU A 108 3.65 1.04 6.73
CA LEU A 108 4.77 0.20 6.30
C LEU A 108 5.05 -0.96 7.28
N ASP A 109 5.00 -0.70 8.59
CA ASP A 109 5.19 -1.72 9.62
C ASP A 109 4.10 -2.80 9.56
N MET A 110 2.83 -2.40 9.44
CA MET A 110 1.71 -3.32 9.24
C MET A 110 1.86 -4.13 7.95
N ALA A 111 2.24 -3.49 6.84
CA ALA A 111 2.42 -4.14 5.55
C ALA A 111 3.57 -5.17 5.57
N ASN A 112 4.71 -4.83 6.17
CA ASN A 112 5.88 -5.70 6.25
C ASN A 112 5.70 -6.90 7.19
N LYS A 113 4.96 -6.71 8.29
CA LYS A 113 4.78 -7.72 9.32
C LYS A 113 3.44 -8.44 9.25
N ASN A 114 2.60 -8.11 8.28
CA ASN A 114 1.28 -8.70 8.04
C ASN A 114 0.39 -8.72 9.30
N TYR A 115 0.18 -7.55 9.91
CA TYR A 115 -0.77 -7.37 11.00
C TYR A 115 -1.65 -6.14 10.78
N PHE A 116 -2.72 -6.02 11.57
CA PHE A 116 -3.63 -4.87 11.54
C PHE A 116 -4.02 -4.49 12.97
N SER A 117 -3.46 -3.40 13.47
CA SER A 117 -3.66 -2.89 14.84
C SER A 117 -3.27 -1.43 14.92
N HIS A 118 -3.87 -0.68 15.85
CA HIS A 118 -3.44 0.67 16.21
C HIS A 118 -2.07 0.68 16.89
N ASP A 119 -1.75 -0.33 17.69
CA ASP A 119 -0.44 -0.46 18.32
C ASP A 119 0.53 -1.21 17.41
N SER A 120 1.74 -0.69 17.30
CA SER A 120 2.85 -1.38 16.63
C SER A 120 3.22 -2.64 17.43
N GLN A 121 3.77 -3.67 16.76
CA GLN A 121 4.18 -4.91 17.44
C GLN A 121 5.29 -4.72 18.48
N ASP A 122 6.01 -3.61 18.43
CA ASP A 122 7.00 -3.20 19.43
C ASP A 122 6.40 -2.38 20.59
N GLY A 123 5.08 -2.25 20.65
CA GLY A 123 4.34 -1.57 21.71
C GLY A 123 4.20 -0.05 21.53
N ARG A 124 4.68 0.54 20.44
CA ARG A 124 4.47 1.97 20.18
C ARG A 124 3.02 2.26 19.83
N SER A 125 2.39 3.16 20.58
CA SER A 125 1.08 3.73 20.25
C SER A 125 1.18 4.76 19.12
N PHE A 126 0.04 5.13 18.50
CA PHE A 126 -0.01 6.20 17.50
C PHE A 126 0.52 7.53 18.04
N SER A 127 0.20 7.89 19.28
CA SER A 127 0.68 9.11 19.90
C SER A 127 2.20 9.13 20.08
N THR A 128 2.81 7.98 20.37
CA THR A 128 4.28 7.82 20.42
C THR A 128 4.88 8.00 19.02
N ARG A 129 4.27 7.42 17.98
CA ARG A 129 4.74 7.57 16.60
C ARG A 129 4.68 9.02 16.12
N ILE A 130 3.57 9.72 16.40
CA ILE A 130 3.40 11.15 16.09
C ILE A 130 4.49 11.99 16.79
N THR A 131 4.75 11.74 18.07
CA THR A 131 5.82 12.43 18.82
C THR A 131 7.20 12.15 18.23
N ASN A 132 7.49 10.89 17.88
CA ASN A 132 8.77 10.49 17.29
C ASN A 132 8.98 11.08 15.89
N ALA A 133 7.90 11.36 15.15
CA ALA A 133 7.94 12.10 13.89
C ALA A 133 8.15 13.61 14.07
N GLY A 134 8.31 14.08 15.30
CA GLY A 134 8.60 15.47 15.63
C GLY A 134 7.38 16.39 15.66
N TYR A 135 6.16 15.84 15.78
CA TYR A 135 4.95 16.64 15.94
C TYR A 135 4.59 16.75 17.44
N SER A 136 4.67 17.96 17.99
CA SER A 136 4.25 18.27 19.35
C SER A 136 2.74 18.54 19.37
N TRP A 137 1.97 17.69 20.02
CA TRP A 137 0.51 17.71 19.98
C TRP A 137 -0.13 17.99 21.33
N SER A 138 -1.34 18.57 21.31
CA SER A 138 -2.24 18.73 22.46
C SER A 138 -3.46 17.78 22.35
N ALA A 139 -3.80 17.36 21.14
CA ALA A 139 -4.79 16.33 20.85
C ALA A 139 -4.31 15.52 19.65
N ALA A 140 -4.54 14.21 19.68
CA ALA A 140 -4.20 13.31 18.58
C ALA A 140 -5.22 12.17 18.47
N GLY A 141 -5.39 11.65 17.27
CA GLY A 141 -6.25 10.51 16.95
C GLY A 141 -5.76 9.80 15.70
N GLU A 142 -6.13 8.54 15.56
CA GLU A 142 -5.73 7.72 14.41
C GLU A 142 -6.94 6.97 13.85
N ASN A 143 -7.01 6.89 12.53
CA ASN A 143 -7.88 5.98 11.78
C ASN A 143 -7.01 5.03 10.96
N ILE A 144 -7.23 3.73 11.08
CA ILE A 144 -6.60 2.72 10.24
C ILE A 144 -7.63 2.00 9.38
N ALA A 145 -7.20 1.53 8.22
CA ALA A 145 -8.01 0.70 7.34
C ALA A 145 -7.13 -0.25 6.53
N ALA A 146 -7.69 -1.35 6.03
CA ALA A 146 -6.94 -2.30 5.23
C ALA A 146 -7.80 -2.94 4.14
N GLY A 147 -7.20 -3.12 2.95
CA GLY A 147 -7.84 -3.75 1.80
C GLY A 147 -8.55 -2.77 0.84
N GLN A 148 -8.80 -1.53 1.22
CA GLN A 148 -9.49 -0.57 0.36
C GLN A 148 -8.62 -0.21 -0.87
N PRO A 149 -9.16 -0.35 -2.09
CA PRO A 149 -8.36 -0.17 -3.31
C PRO A 149 -8.11 1.31 -3.67
N THR A 150 -8.97 2.24 -3.24
CA THR A 150 -8.97 3.65 -3.66
C THR A 150 -9.17 4.60 -2.49
N VAL A 151 -8.85 5.90 -2.70
CA VAL A 151 -9.15 6.98 -1.75
C VAL A 151 -10.63 7.06 -1.43
N GLN A 152 -11.51 6.91 -2.44
CA GLN A 152 -12.95 6.90 -2.22
C GLN A 152 -13.35 5.77 -1.27
N ALA A 153 -12.88 4.55 -1.54
CA ALA A 153 -13.26 3.37 -0.75
C ALA A 153 -12.81 3.48 0.72
N VAL A 154 -11.61 4.01 1.00
CA VAL A 154 -11.13 4.19 2.37
C VAL A 154 -11.90 5.31 3.09
N MET A 155 -12.20 6.41 2.41
CA MET A 155 -13.00 7.49 2.99
C MET A 155 -14.43 7.03 3.32
N ASP A 156 -15.04 6.22 2.45
CA ASP A 156 -16.36 5.61 2.72
C ASP A 156 -16.31 4.64 3.90
N ALA A 157 -15.26 3.82 4.00
CA ALA A 157 -15.06 2.92 5.13
C ALA A 157 -14.92 3.69 6.45
N TRP A 158 -14.11 4.75 6.51
CA TRP A 158 -13.97 5.59 7.70
C TRP A 158 -15.23 6.36 8.03
N ARG A 159 -15.92 6.92 7.03
CA ARG A 159 -17.19 7.63 7.24
C ARG A 159 -18.29 6.73 7.84
N ASN A 160 -18.34 5.47 7.41
CA ASN A 160 -19.36 4.52 7.84
C ASN A 160 -19.02 3.81 9.16
N SER A 161 -17.83 4.00 9.71
CA SER A 161 -17.43 3.51 11.03
C SER A 161 -17.64 4.60 12.08
N PRO A 162 -18.47 4.40 13.12
CA PRO A 162 -18.79 5.44 14.09
C PRO A 162 -17.57 6.12 14.70
N GLY A 163 -16.59 5.36 15.17
CA GLY A 163 -15.38 5.91 15.79
C GLY A 163 -14.47 6.66 14.80
N HIS A 164 -14.26 6.11 13.60
CA HIS A 164 -13.46 6.77 12.58
C HIS A 164 -14.13 8.06 12.06
N CYS A 165 -15.45 8.03 11.90
CA CYS A 165 -16.25 9.20 11.54
C CYS A 165 -16.17 10.29 12.62
N ALA A 166 -16.24 9.93 13.89
CA ALA A 166 -16.08 10.88 14.99
C ALA A 166 -14.69 11.55 14.99
N ASN A 167 -13.63 10.80 14.68
CA ASN A 167 -12.29 11.37 14.49
C ASN A 167 -12.26 12.36 13.33
N LEU A 168 -12.82 12.00 12.17
CA LEU A 168 -12.91 12.90 11.01
C LEU A 168 -13.66 14.19 11.33
N MET A 169 -14.68 14.12 12.17
CA MET A 169 -15.55 15.23 12.55
C MET A 169 -15.14 15.98 13.81
N SER A 170 -14.04 15.57 14.47
CA SER A 170 -13.59 16.23 15.69
C SER A 170 -13.06 17.66 15.40
N ALA A 171 -13.65 18.66 16.06
CA ALA A 171 -13.19 20.05 16.01
C ALA A 171 -11.83 20.24 16.73
N ASN A 172 -11.39 19.23 17.50
CA ASN A 172 -10.09 19.27 18.19
C ASN A 172 -8.91 19.06 17.25
N PHE A 173 -9.13 18.57 16.04
CA PHE A 173 -8.05 18.34 15.09
C PHE A 173 -8.01 19.46 14.04
N VAL A 174 -6.80 19.94 13.76
CA VAL A 174 -6.52 21.00 12.78
C VAL A 174 -5.55 20.55 11.69
N ASP A 175 -4.79 19.47 11.93
CA ASP A 175 -3.84 18.89 11.00
C ASP A 175 -4.16 17.41 10.74
N VAL A 176 -3.83 16.94 9.53
CA VAL A 176 -3.98 15.55 9.10
C VAL A 176 -2.76 15.11 8.29
N GLY A 177 -2.36 13.87 8.46
CA GLY A 177 -1.42 13.17 7.58
C GLY A 177 -1.93 11.78 7.29
N VAL A 178 -1.84 11.33 6.03
CA VAL A 178 -2.32 10.00 5.62
C VAL A 178 -1.25 9.30 4.81
N SER A 179 -1.16 7.99 4.99
CA SER A 179 -0.35 7.11 4.16
C SER A 179 -1.11 5.85 3.77
N CYS A 180 -0.74 5.31 2.62
CA CYS A 180 -1.15 4.00 2.11
C CYS A 180 0.08 3.22 1.67
N ARG A 181 0.25 1.99 2.17
CA ARG A 181 1.30 1.06 1.75
C ARG A 181 0.70 -0.20 1.15
N PRO A 182 1.20 -0.65 -0.01
CA PRO A 182 0.81 -1.95 -0.53
C PRO A 182 1.37 -3.05 0.38
N ALA A 183 0.74 -4.21 0.34
CA ALA A 183 1.25 -5.41 1.00
C ALA A 183 2.69 -5.70 0.56
N ALA A 184 3.55 -6.09 1.51
CA ALA A 184 4.93 -6.49 1.20
C ALA A 184 5.02 -7.86 0.50
N SER A 185 3.96 -8.67 0.60
CA SER A 185 3.88 -10.00 0.01
C SER A 185 2.44 -10.32 -0.42
N SER A 186 2.30 -11.14 -1.46
CA SER A 186 0.99 -11.68 -1.88
C SER A 186 0.33 -12.59 -0.84
N SER A 187 1.09 -13.03 0.18
CA SER A 187 0.57 -13.78 1.34
C SER A 187 0.00 -12.91 2.46
N ASN A 188 0.11 -11.59 2.36
CA ASN A 188 -0.49 -10.70 3.35
C ASN A 188 -2.02 -10.84 3.35
N THR A 189 -2.62 -10.68 4.54
CA THR A 189 -4.07 -10.73 4.74
C THR A 189 -4.80 -9.66 3.91
N TYR A 190 -4.19 -8.49 3.77
CA TYR A 190 -4.75 -7.35 3.03
C TYR A 190 -3.80 -6.87 1.96
N SER A 191 -4.32 -6.40 0.83
CA SER A 191 -3.54 -5.89 -0.30
C SER A 191 -2.95 -4.49 -0.05
N LYS A 192 -3.56 -3.70 0.85
CA LYS A 192 -3.16 -2.32 1.17
C LYS A 192 -3.41 -2.05 2.64
N TYR A 193 -2.58 -1.19 3.23
CA TYR A 193 -2.68 -0.73 4.62
C TYR A 193 -2.71 0.79 4.66
N TRP A 194 -3.72 1.35 5.30
CA TRP A 194 -3.98 2.78 5.38
C TRP A 194 -3.88 3.26 6.81
N VAL A 195 -3.22 4.38 7.01
CA VAL A 195 -3.16 5.08 8.30
C VAL A 195 -3.41 6.56 8.08
N MET A 196 -4.28 7.14 8.90
CA MET A 196 -4.55 8.57 8.99
C MET A 196 -4.29 9.01 10.42
N ASP A 197 -3.34 9.91 10.62
CA ASP A 197 -3.11 10.60 11.88
C ASP A 197 -3.73 12.00 11.82
N LEU A 198 -4.49 12.35 12.85
CA LEU A 198 -5.14 13.63 13.04
C LEU A 198 -4.62 14.26 14.33
N ALA A 199 -4.30 15.54 14.33
CA ALA A 199 -3.80 16.18 15.53
C ALA A 199 -4.07 17.68 15.59
N LYS A 200 -3.85 18.23 16.82
CA LYS A 200 -3.75 19.65 17.10
C LYS A 200 -2.38 19.93 17.74
N PRO A 201 -1.63 20.94 17.27
CA PRO A 201 -0.35 21.31 17.91
C PRO A 201 -0.57 21.88 19.31
N ARG A 202 0.50 21.83 20.11
CA ARG A 202 0.60 22.53 21.39
C ARG A 202 0.80 24.01 21.21
#